data_61d50d352dfa569f26110b87d0683761
#
_entry.id   61d50d352dfa569f26110b87d0683761
#
_cell.length_a   1.000
_cell.length_b   1.000
_cell.length_c   1.000
_cell.angle_alpha   90.00
_cell.angle_beta   90.00
_cell.angle_gamma   90.00
#
_symmetry.space_group_name_H-M   'P 1'
#
loop_
_entity.id
_entity.type
_entity.pdbx_description
1 polymer ?
#
loop_
_entity_poly.entity_id
_entity_poly.type
_entity_poly.pdbx_seq_one_letter_code
_entity_poly.pdbx_strand_id
1 'polypeptide(L)'
;ARALVDGFLAAGVPARLMDLKENHISNVMDAFMDSRYVCVGSPTLNSQMLPTVASFLTYMKGLSPKNDNRVGLAFGSYGWAPAGPKNVAAELEAAGFAMPVETLAVNWIPSEDQLSAAKDAVRGLMA
;
A
#
# COMPACT_ATOMS: atom_id res chain seq x y z
N ALA A 1 -2.60 6.77 -4.55
CA ALA A 1 -3.52 5.61 -4.55
C ALA A 1 -4.23 5.44 -5.89
N ARG A 2 -4.93 6.46 -6.40
CA ARG A 2 -5.74 6.32 -7.64
C ARG A 2 -4.93 5.86 -8.84
N ALA A 3 -3.70 6.34 -9.01
CA ALA A 3 -2.83 5.90 -10.10
C ALA A 3 -2.53 4.39 -10.04
N LEU A 4 -2.43 3.83 -8.84
CA LEU A 4 -2.26 2.38 -8.66
C LEU A 4 -3.53 1.62 -9.08
N VAL A 5 -4.70 2.11 -8.69
CA VAL A 5 -5.98 1.53 -9.13
C VAL A 5 -6.07 1.53 -10.66
N ASP A 6 -5.74 2.66 -11.29
CA ASP A 6 -5.75 2.79 -12.75
C ASP A 6 -4.77 1.78 -13.39
N GLY A 7 -3.63 1.56 -12.77
CA GLY A 7 -2.66 0.57 -13.22
C GLY A 7 -3.21 -0.85 -13.20
N PHE A 8 -3.88 -1.25 -12.13
CA PHE A 8 -4.51 -2.57 -12.03
C PHE A 8 -5.63 -2.73 -13.04
N LEU A 9 -6.50 -1.73 -13.17
CA LEU A 9 -7.61 -1.78 -14.12
C LEU A 9 -7.10 -1.86 -15.58
N ALA A 10 -6.04 -1.12 -15.90
CA ALA A 10 -5.41 -1.18 -17.21
C ALA A 10 -4.81 -2.56 -17.52
N ALA A 11 -4.40 -3.30 -16.48
CA ALA A 11 -3.91 -4.67 -16.59
C ALA A 11 -5.02 -5.73 -16.55
N GLY A 12 -6.28 -5.31 -16.48
CA GLY A 12 -7.43 -6.23 -16.42
C GLY A 12 -7.65 -6.85 -15.05
N VAL A 13 -7.08 -6.28 -14.00
CA VAL A 13 -7.21 -6.79 -12.62
C VAL A 13 -8.16 -5.87 -11.84
N PRO A 14 -9.25 -6.40 -11.27
CA PRO A 14 -10.13 -5.60 -10.42
C PRO A 14 -9.37 -5.04 -9.21
N ALA A 15 -9.64 -3.78 -8.88
CA ALA A 15 -9.00 -3.13 -7.75
C ALA A 15 -10.00 -2.26 -6.99
N ARG A 16 -9.84 -2.21 -5.67
CA ARG A 16 -10.66 -1.37 -4.79
C ARG A 16 -9.74 -0.41 -4.04
N LEU A 17 -10.15 0.85 -4.00
CA LEU A 17 -9.51 1.87 -3.17
C LEU A 17 -10.35 2.05 -1.91
N MET A 18 -9.76 1.85 -0.76
CA MET A 18 -10.42 2.02 0.53
C MET A 18 -9.66 3.02 1.39
N ASP A 19 -10.31 4.11 1.71
CA ASP A 19 -9.77 5.10 2.65
C ASP A 19 -10.05 4.62 4.07
N LEU A 20 -9.02 4.53 4.90
CA LEU A 20 -9.13 4.04 6.27
C LEU A 20 -9.90 4.99 7.20
N LYS A 21 -10.11 6.23 6.79
CA LYS A 21 -10.99 7.17 7.51
C LYS A 21 -12.46 6.93 7.20
N GLU A 22 -12.77 6.55 5.97
CA GLU A 22 -14.14 6.43 5.46
C GLU A 22 -14.71 5.03 5.63
N ASN A 23 -13.87 4.03 5.84
CA ASN A 23 -14.27 2.64 5.92
C ASN A 23 -13.98 2.05 7.29
N HIS A 24 -14.94 1.30 7.82
CA HIS A 24 -14.75 0.58 9.07
C HIS A 24 -13.67 -0.49 8.85
N ILE A 25 -12.84 -0.71 9.87
CA ILE A 25 -11.71 -1.65 9.81
C ILE A 25 -12.16 -3.07 9.39
N SER A 26 -13.33 -3.50 9.82
CA SER A 26 -13.87 -4.82 9.47
C SER A 26 -14.09 -4.96 7.97
N ASN A 27 -14.58 -3.91 7.31
CA ASN A 27 -14.81 -3.93 5.86
C ASN A 27 -13.48 -3.94 5.08
N VAL A 28 -12.49 -3.23 5.61
CA VAL A 28 -11.14 -3.22 5.01
C VAL A 28 -10.51 -4.60 5.14
N MET A 29 -10.62 -5.23 6.30
CA MET A 29 -10.10 -6.58 6.54
C MET A 29 -10.79 -7.62 5.66
N ASP A 30 -12.10 -7.48 5.46
CA ASP A 30 -12.87 -8.37 4.59
C ASP A 30 -12.34 -8.31 3.14
N ALA A 31 -12.14 -7.11 2.61
CA ALA A 31 -11.55 -6.91 1.30
C ALA A 31 -10.10 -7.43 1.22
N PHE A 32 -9.33 -7.21 2.28
CA PHE A 32 -7.95 -7.69 2.38
C PHE A 32 -7.88 -9.22 2.29
N MET A 33 -8.75 -9.94 2.98
CA MET A 33 -8.71 -11.41 3.01
C MET A 33 -8.87 -12.03 1.62
N ASP A 34 -9.58 -11.37 0.71
CA ASP A 34 -9.79 -11.83 -0.66
C ASP A 34 -8.76 -11.29 -1.66
N SER A 35 -7.78 -10.51 -1.20
CA SER A 35 -6.85 -9.82 -2.09
C SER A 35 -5.49 -10.50 -2.13
N ARG A 36 -4.93 -10.67 -3.32
CA ARG A 36 -3.56 -11.12 -3.52
C ARG A 36 -2.57 -9.94 -3.50
N TYR A 37 -2.94 -8.84 -4.16
CA TYR A 37 -2.12 -7.64 -4.22
C TYR A 37 -2.64 -6.61 -3.23
N VAL A 38 -1.77 -6.15 -2.34
CA VAL A 38 -2.16 -5.23 -1.28
C VAL A 38 -1.22 -4.02 -1.32
N CYS A 39 -1.77 -2.88 -1.70
CA CYS A 39 -1.03 -1.62 -1.72
C CYS A 39 -1.46 -0.79 -0.52
N VAL A 40 -0.54 -0.47 0.36
CA VAL A 40 -0.82 0.29 1.57
C VAL A 40 -0.11 1.63 1.51
N GLY A 41 -0.87 2.70 1.67
CA GLY A 41 -0.36 4.06 1.59
C GLY A 41 -0.52 4.83 2.88
N SER A 42 0.50 5.63 3.19
CA SER A 42 0.46 6.55 4.32
C SER A 42 1.32 7.77 4.02
N PRO A 43 0.84 8.97 4.32
CA PRO A 43 1.74 10.11 4.43
C PRO A 43 2.64 9.95 5.66
N THR A 44 3.62 10.81 5.78
CA THR A 44 4.51 10.83 6.95
C THR A 44 4.00 11.83 7.98
N LEU A 45 3.77 11.36 9.20
CA LEU A 45 3.35 12.18 10.34
C LEU A 45 4.29 11.90 11.51
N ASN A 46 4.97 12.93 12.01
CA ASN A 46 5.93 12.80 13.11
C ASN A 46 6.96 11.69 12.87
N SER A 47 7.50 11.64 11.65
CA SER A 47 8.48 10.63 11.23
C SER A 47 7.96 9.19 11.28
N GLN A 48 6.66 9.00 11.17
CA GLN A 48 6.00 7.69 11.21
C GLN A 48 4.82 7.64 10.23
N MET A 49 4.24 6.43 10.09
CA MET A 49 2.98 6.27 9.38
C MET A 49 1.81 6.81 10.21
N LEU A 50 0.67 7.05 9.57
CA LEU A 50 -0.54 7.46 10.27
C LEU A 50 -1.01 6.37 11.25
N PRO A 51 -1.57 6.77 12.42
CA PRO A 51 -2.11 5.80 13.38
C PRO A 51 -3.18 4.87 12.80
N THR A 52 -4.03 5.36 11.89
CA THR A 52 -5.04 4.53 11.22
C THR A 52 -4.42 3.44 10.37
N VAL A 53 -3.29 3.73 9.72
CA VAL A 53 -2.55 2.75 8.92
C VAL A 53 -1.87 1.73 9.83
N ALA A 54 -1.28 2.19 10.93
CA ALA A 54 -0.67 1.30 11.93
C ALA A 54 -1.71 0.34 12.52
N SER A 55 -2.91 0.84 12.79
CA SER A 55 -4.03 0.01 13.27
C SER A 55 -4.39 -1.08 12.27
N PHE A 56 -4.55 -0.73 11.00
CA PHE A 56 -4.82 -1.71 9.94
C PHE A 56 -3.73 -2.78 9.87
N LEU A 57 -2.46 -2.37 9.87
CA LEU A 57 -1.34 -3.29 9.78
C LEU A 57 -1.27 -4.24 10.99
N THR A 58 -1.64 -3.77 12.16
CA THR A 58 -1.72 -4.60 13.36
C THR A 58 -2.78 -5.69 13.21
N TYR A 59 -3.98 -5.33 12.75
CA TYR A 59 -5.04 -6.30 12.47
C TYR A 59 -4.63 -7.30 11.39
N MET A 60 -4.04 -6.79 10.31
CA MET A 60 -3.59 -7.61 9.19
C MET A 60 -2.60 -8.69 9.63
N LYS A 61 -1.63 -8.33 10.46
CA LYS A 61 -0.63 -9.29 10.97
C LYS A 61 -1.26 -10.42 11.77
N GLY A 62 -2.28 -10.12 12.56
CA GLY A 62 -2.97 -11.12 13.38
C GLY A 62 -3.84 -12.09 12.57
N LEU A 63 -4.32 -11.67 11.41
CA LEU A 63 -5.27 -12.43 10.59
C LEU A 63 -4.66 -13.01 9.30
N SER A 64 -3.47 -12.57 8.92
CA SER A 64 -2.83 -13.02 7.69
C SER A 64 -2.13 -14.37 7.89
N PRO A 65 -2.50 -15.40 7.12
CA PRO A 65 -1.76 -16.66 7.14
C PRO A 65 -0.33 -16.44 6.63
N LYS A 66 0.63 -17.06 7.29
CA LYS A 66 2.07 -16.85 7.02
C LYS A 66 2.57 -17.29 5.65
N ASN A 67 1.80 -17.97 4.84
CA ASN A 67 2.25 -18.55 3.56
C ASN A 67 1.22 -18.38 2.45
N ASP A 68 0.56 -17.24 2.37
CA ASP A 68 -0.52 -17.07 1.39
C ASP A 68 -0.10 -16.37 0.09
N ASN A 69 1.19 -16.23 -0.17
CA ASN A 69 1.76 -15.67 -1.41
C ASN A 69 1.25 -14.27 -1.77
N ARG A 70 0.97 -13.45 -0.77
CA ARG A 70 0.55 -12.07 -1.02
C ARG A 70 1.71 -11.20 -1.46
N VAL A 71 1.38 -10.26 -2.34
CA VAL A 71 2.32 -9.29 -2.88
C VAL A 71 1.94 -7.91 -2.38
N GLY A 72 2.89 -7.18 -1.84
CA GLY A 72 2.68 -5.87 -1.26
C GLY A 72 3.41 -4.75 -1.95
N LEU A 73 2.88 -3.55 -1.79
CA LEU A 73 3.51 -2.31 -2.21
C LEU A 73 3.20 -1.24 -1.17
N ALA A 74 4.22 -0.55 -0.71
CA ALA A 74 4.08 0.61 0.14
C ALA A 74 4.22 1.90 -0.68
N PHE A 75 3.38 2.89 -0.38
CA PHE A 75 3.46 4.18 -1.04
C PHE A 75 3.06 5.31 -0.09
N GLY A 76 3.37 6.53 -0.46
CA GLY A 76 2.92 7.67 0.31
C GLY A 76 3.74 8.93 0.05
N SER A 77 3.40 9.98 0.78
CA SER A 77 4.03 11.28 0.65
C SER A 77 4.81 11.64 1.92
N TYR A 78 5.72 12.59 1.76
CA TYR A 78 6.50 13.15 2.87
C TYR A 78 6.86 14.60 2.58
N GLY A 79 7.10 15.37 3.65
CA GLY A 79 7.62 16.72 3.52
C GLY A 79 9.12 16.78 3.76
N TRP A 80 9.58 16.12 4.80
CA TRP A 80 10.97 16.15 5.26
C TRP A 80 11.73 14.87 4.92
N ALA A 81 11.19 13.73 5.32
CA ALA A 81 11.80 12.43 5.09
C ALA A 81 10.71 11.37 4.86
N PRO A 82 10.95 10.35 4.02
CA PRO A 82 9.92 9.38 3.63
C PRO A 82 9.69 8.28 4.69
N ALA A 83 9.57 8.64 5.95
CA ALA A 83 9.46 7.68 7.04
C ALA A 83 8.12 6.93 7.03
N GLY A 84 7.01 7.58 6.69
CA GLY A 84 5.70 6.93 6.64
C GLY A 84 5.66 5.75 5.67
N PRO A 85 5.92 5.96 4.38
CA PRO A 85 5.97 4.86 3.41
C PRO A 85 6.99 3.78 3.73
N LYS A 86 8.17 4.16 4.24
CA LYS A 86 9.21 3.20 4.63
C LYS A 86 8.78 2.33 5.81
N ASN A 87 8.10 2.90 6.78
CA ASN A 87 7.57 2.15 7.91
C ASN A 87 6.50 1.16 7.46
N VAL A 88 5.63 1.55 6.53
CA VAL A 88 4.64 0.66 5.94
C VAL A 88 5.33 -0.52 5.25
N ALA A 89 6.36 -0.24 4.44
CA ALA A 89 7.10 -1.29 3.74
C ALA A 89 7.72 -2.30 4.71
N ALA A 90 8.35 -1.82 5.78
CA ALA A 90 8.95 -2.68 6.81
C ALA A 90 7.90 -3.59 7.46
N GLU A 91 6.70 -3.07 7.73
CA GLU A 91 5.62 -3.84 8.33
C GLU A 91 5.06 -4.90 7.39
N LEU A 92 4.94 -4.59 6.10
CA LEU A 92 4.50 -5.56 5.10
C LEU A 92 5.54 -6.69 4.94
N GLU A 93 6.82 -6.35 4.89
CA GLU A 93 7.90 -7.35 4.85
C GLU A 93 7.88 -8.24 6.09
N ALA A 94 7.74 -7.65 7.26
CA ALA A 94 7.66 -8.40 8.52
C ALA A 94 6.46 -9.35 8.56
N ALA A 95 5.38 -9.02 7.88
CA ALA A 95 4.20 -9.86 7.76
C ALA A 95 4.34 -10.99 6.71
N GLY A 96 5.46 -11.02 5.98
CA GLY A 96 5.73 -12.08 5.00
C GLY A 96 5.31 -11.76 3.57
N PHE A 97 4.95 -10.51 3.27
CA PHE A 97 4.60 -10.10 1.91
C PHE A 97 5.82 -10.08 1.00
N ALA A 98 5.65 -10.55 -0.24
CA ALA A 98 6.64 -10.31 -1.28
C ALA A 98 6.58 -8.84 -1.69
N MET A 99 7.71 -8.18 -1.76
CA MET A 99 7.81 -6.75 -2.08
C MET A 99 8.69 -6.56 -3.34
N PRO A 100 8.18 -6.93 -4.52
CA PRO A 100 9.00 -6.90 -5.75
C PRO A 100 9.24 -5.49 -6.31
N VAL A 101 8.48 -4.51 -5.84
CA VAL A 101 8.59 -3.12 -6.29
C VAL A 101 9.05 -2.26 -5.11
N GLU A 102 9.96 -1.33 -5.37
CA GLU A 102 10.42 -0.38 -4.37
C GLU A 102 9.27 0.51 -3.88
N THR A 103 9.38 0.95 -2.63
CA THR A 103 8.42 1.87 -2.03
C THR A 103 8.29 3.14 -2.87
N LEU A 104 7.05 3.52 -3.18
CA LEU A 104 6.75 4.73 -3.95
C LEU A 104 6.59 5.91 -2.99
N ALA A 105 7.65 6.64 -2.75
CA ALA A 105 7.65 7.81 -1.87
C ALA A 105 7.76 9.08 -2.71
N VAL A 106 6.83 10.02 -2.50
CA VAL A 106 6.83 11.30 -3.20
C VAL A 106 6.95 12.45 -2.22
N ASN A 107 7.73 13.45 -2.59
CA ASN A 107 7.89 14.66 -1.78
C ASN A 107 6.70 15.58 -2.04
N TRP A 108 5.86 15.76 -1.02
CA TRP A 108 4.70 16.66 -1.00
C TRP A 108 3.63 16.27 -2.02
N ILE A 109 3.69 16.75 -3.25
CA ILE A 109 2.68 16.50 -4.29
C ILE A 109 3.33 15.72 -5.44
N PRO A 110 2.74 14.61 -5.89
CA PRO A 110 3.30 13.85 -7.01
C PRO A 110 3.18 14.64 -8.33
N SER A 111 4.22 14.58 -9.14
CA SER A 111 4.21 15.08 -10.52
C SER A 111 3.46 14.10 -11.42
N GLU A 112 3.13 14.55 -12.64
CA GLU A 112 2.53 13.67 -13.65
C GLU A 112 3.42 12.47 -13.95
N ASP A 113 4.74 12.68 -14.01
CA ASP A 113 5.70 11.59 -14.24
C ASP A 113 5.70 10.59 -13.09
N GLN A 114 5.59 11.05 -11.84
CA GLN A 114 5.50 10.17 -10.68
C GLN A 114 4.20 9.39 -10.66
N LEU A 115 3.08 10.00 -11.05
CA LEU A 115 1.80 9.30 -11.16
C LEU A 115 1.85 8.25 -12.26
N SER A 116 2.46 8.56 -13.39
CA SER A 116 2.67 7.62 -14.49
C SER A 116 3.55 6.45 -14.05
N ALA A 117 4.64 6.73 -13.34
CA ALA A 117 5.52 5.71 -12.78
C ALA A 117 4.80 4.80 -11.78
N ALA A 118 3.92 5.36 -10.94
CA ALA A 118 3.12 4.58 -10.01
C ALA A 118 2.18 3.62 -10.75
N LYS A 119 1.52 4.09 -11.79
CA LYS A 119 0.67 3.26 -12.65
C LYS A 119 1.47 2.11 -13.29
N ASP A 120 2.67 2.40 -13.78
CA ASP A 120 3.51 1.40 -14.41
C ASP A 120 4.10 0.40 -13.40
N ALA A 121 4.32 0.82 -12.15
CA ALA A 121 4.86 -0.02 -11.09
C ALA A 121 3.96 -1.25 -10.81
N VAL A 122 2.66 -1.15 -11.08
CA VAL A 122 1.72 -2.26 -10.91
C VAL A 122 2.14 -3.49 -11.73
N ARG A 123 2.73 -3.30 -12.89
CA ARG A 123 3.23 -4.40 -13.72
C ARG A 123 4.32 -5.19 -13.00
N GLY A 124 5.16 -4.51 -12.23
CA GLY A 124 6.20 -5.15 -11.42
C GLY A 124 5.64 -6.02 -10.30
N LEU A 125 4.44 -5.70 -9.81
CA LEU A 125 3.77 -6.52 -8.79
C LEU A 125 3.29 -7.86 -9.36
N MET A 126 2.93 -7.89 -10.63
CA MET A 126 2.34 -9.05 -11.30
C MET A 126 3.37 -9.90 -12.06
N ALA A 127 4.60 -9.42 -12.12
CA ALA A 127 5.67 -10.12 -12.85
C ALA A 127 6.16 -11.38 -12.14
#